data_ca189f18492d61b729bad00076ba99df
#
_entry.id   ca189f18492d61b729bad00076ba99df
#
_cell.length_a   1.000
_cell.length_b   1.000
_cell.length_c   1.000
_cell.angle_alpha   90.00
_cell.angle_beta   90.00
_cell.angle_gamma   90.00
#
_symmetry.space_group_name_H-M   'P 1'
#
loop_
_entity.id
_entity.type
_entity.pdbx_description
1 polymer ?
#
loop_
_entity_poly.entity_id
_entity_poly.type
_entity_poly.pdbx_seq_one_letter_code
_entity_poly.pdbx_strand_id
1 'polypeptide(L)'
;MKFGLMKYSYTTNLGNEIQSIAARQFLPQIDSYIEHEKLNLFESPEKVKMIMNGWYMDCVESWPPSEDIEPLLISMHFNTSFNNTKEVIANPESRDFFSSYGPVGCRDISTLNLLNELDIDAYYSGDLTLTLNGRNQNPTQKYIVVCSHKSDEIIDFLRTLSII
;
A
#
# COMPACT_ATOMS: atom_id res chain seq x y z
N MET A 1 1.05 3.00 24.24
CA MET A 1 1.25 3.20 22.79
C MET A 1 0.88 1.90 22.08
N LYS A 2 -0.12 1.95 21.22
CA LYS A 2 -0.65 0.81 20.47
C LYS A 2 -0.20 0.86 19.01
N PHE A 3 -0.07 -0.31 18.39
CA PHE A 3 0.35 -0.44 17.00
C PHE A 3 -0.67 -1.26 16.22
N GLY A 4 -1.06 -0.75 15.06
CA GLY A 4 -1.97 -1.40 14.13
C GLY A 4 -1.24 -1.94 12.91
N LEU A 5 -1.76 -3.00 12.35
CA LEU A 5 -1.32 -3.56 11.07
C LEU A 5 -2.51 -3.66 10.12
N MET A 6 -2.30 -3.24 8.87
CA MET A 6 -3.30 -3.34 7.83
C MET A 6 -3.69 -4.79 7.58
N LYS A 7 -5.00 -5.03 7.42
CA LYS A 7 -5.59 -6.32 7.07
C LYS A 7 -6.45 -6.17 5.82
N TYR A 8 -6.44 -7.18 4.97
CA TYR A 8 -7.14 -7.18 3.68
C TYR A 8 -8.08 -8.38 3.57
N SER A 9 -9.27 -8.31 4.19
CA SER A 9 -10.22 -9.43 4.20
C SER A 9 -11.07 -9.54 2.95
N TYR A 10 -11.12 -8.49 2.11
CA TYR A 10 -12.04 -8.39 0.96
C TYR A 10 -11.34 -8.56 -0.39
N THR A 11 -10.10 -9.01 -0.40
CA THR A 11 -9.33 -9.25 -1.63
C THR A 11 -8.58 -10.57 -1.57
N THR A 12 -8.34 -11.16 -2.73
CA THR A 12 -7.45 -12.32 -2.90
C THR A 12 -6.08 -11.92 -3.46
N ASN A 13 -5.80 -10.62 -3.55
CA ASN A 13 -4.53 -10.11 -4.06
C ASN A 13 -3.43 -10.28 -3.02
N LEU A 14 -2.56 -11.26 -3.22
CA LEU A 14 -1.40 -11.50 -2.36
C LEU A 14 -0.45 -10.30 -2.25
N GLY A 15 -0.45 -9.39 -3.23
CA GLY A 15 0.32 -8.15 -3.17
C GLY A 15 -0.06 -7.27 -1.99
N ASN A 16 -1.33 -7.26 -1.60
CA ASN A 16 -1.79 -6.51 -0.44
C ASN A 16 -1.26 -7.12 0.87
N GLU A 17 -1.28 -8.45 1.00
CA GLU A 17 -0.72 -9.14 2.16
C GLU A 17 0.79 -8.92 2.29
N ILE A 18 1.51 -8.90 1.16
CA ILE A 18 2.96 -8.62 1.14
C ILE A 18 3.24 -7.19 1.63
N GLN A 19 2.37 -6.21 1.35
CA GLN A 19 2.49 -4.86 1.90
C GLN A 19 2.39 -4.86 3.43
N SER A 20 1.43 -5.61 4.00
CA SER A 20 1.31 -5.74 5.45
C SER A 20 2.54 -6.43 6.06
N ILE A 21 3.06 -7.49 5.43
CA ILE A 21 4.28 -8.16 5.88
C ILE A 21 5.47 -7.18 5.86
N ALA A 22 5.58 -6.34 4.84
CA ALA A 22 6.62 -5.33 4.77
C ALA A 22 6.51 -4.31 5.91
N ALA A 23 5.32 -3.82 6.22
CA ALA A 23 5.08 -2.91 7.34
C ALA A 23 5.35 -3.59 8.69
N ARG A 24 4.97 -4.86 8.85
CA ARG A 24 5.10 -5.62 10.08
C ARG A 24 6.53 -5.64 10.64
N GLN A 25 7.55 -5.70 9.77
CA GLN A 25 8.96 -5.79 10.21
C GLN A 25 9.44 -4.54 10.95
N PHE A 26 8.76 -3.41 10.83
CA PHE A 26 9.09 -2.13 11.48
C PHE A 26 8.25 -1.86 12.74
N LEU A 27 7.29 -2.72 13.06
CA LEU A 27 6.46 -2.58 14.24
C LEU A 27 7.00 -3.43 15.38
N PRO A 28 7.11 -2.89 16.62
CA PRO A 28 7.59 -3.65 17.76
C PRO A 28 6.63 -4.78 18.16
N GLN A 29 5.33 -4.53 17.99
CA GLN A 29 4.24 -5.46 18.28
C GLN A 29 3.04 -5.14 17.39
N ILE A 30 2.02 -5.98 17.39
CA ILE A 30 0.72 -5.72 16.79
C ILE A 30 -0.33 -5.83 17.89
N ASP A 31 -1.02 -4.72 18.16
CA ASP A 31 -2.11 -4.66 19.13
C ASP A 31 -3.48 -4.79 18.45
N SER A 32 -3.58 -4.36 17.17
CA SER A 32 -4.82 -4.38 16.40
C SER A 32 -4.57 -4.68 14.94
N TYR A 33 -5.48 -5.42 14.31
CA TYR A 33 -5.57 -5.53 12.86
C TYR A 33 -6.66 -4.60 12.36
N ILE A 34 -6.33 -3.71 11.42
CA ILE A 34 -7.21 -2.67 10.92
C ILE A 34 -7.57 -2.99 9.48
N GLU A 35 -8.87 -3.14 9.22
CA GLU A 35 -9.37 -3.54 7.90
C GLU A 35 -9.25 -2.37 6.91
N HIS A 36 -8.58 -2.60 5.80
CA HIS A 36 -8.31 -1.61 4.75
C HIS A 36 -9.59 -0.96 4.21
N GLU A 37 -10.64 -1.76 3.98
CA GLU A 37 -11.93 -1.28 3.46
C GLU A 37 -12.78 -0.54 4.51
N LYS A 38 -12.31 -0.39 5.74
CA LYS A 38 -13.03 0.19 6.88
C LYS A 38 -12.16 1.10 7.74
N LEU A 39 -11.18 1.76 7.12
CA LEU A 39 -10.26 2.64 7.84
C LEU A 39 -10.99 3.77 8.59
N ASN A 40 -12.01 4.35 7.97
CA ASN A 40 -12.82 5.42 8.56
C ASN A 40 -13.75 4.95 9.70
N LEU A 41 -14.01 3.65 9.82
CA LEU A 41 -14.86 3.05 10.84
C LEU A 41 -14.07 2.44 11.99
N PHE A 42 -12.76 2.58 12.00
CA PHE A 42 -11.94 2.06 13.08
C PHE A 42 -12.15 2.88 14.35
N GLU A 43 -12.41 2.19 15.46
CA GLU A 43 -12.58 2.79 16.77
C GLU A 43 -11.60 2.20 17.78
N SER A 44 -11.00 3.04 18.59
CA SER A 44 -10.08 2.63 19.65
C SER A 44 -10.12 3.60 20.82
N PRO A 45 -10.02 3.12 22.07
CA PRO A 45 -9.99 4.00 23.24
C PRO A 45 -8.72 4.86 23.35
N GLU A 46 -7.67 4.51 22.62
CA GLU A 46 -6.43 5.27 22.50
C GLU A 46 -5.92 5.23 21.06
N LYS A 47 -5.19 6.24 20.63
CA LYS A 47 -4.66 6.31 19.27
C LYS A 47 -3.74 5.12 18.96
N VAL A 48 -3.88 4.60 17.74
CA VAL A 48 -3.14 3.45 17.23
C VAL A 48 -2.19 3.90 16.13
N LYS A 49 -0.90 3.73 16.34
CA LYS A 49 0.12 4.03 15.32
C LYS A 49 0.13 2.95 14.25
N MET A 50 0.10 3.37 13.00
CA MET A 50 0.06 2.45 11.87
C MET A 50 0.93 2.93 10.71
N ILE A 51 1.66 2.01 10.08
CA ILE A 51 2.30 2.28 8.79
C ILE A 51 1.23 2.11 7.71
N MET A 52 0.90 3.20 7.03
CA MET A 52 -0.04 3.21 5.92
C MET A 52 0.74 3.15 4.60
N ASN A 53 0.94 1.95 4.12
CA ASN A 53 1.55 1.65 2.83
C ASN A 53 0.58 0.83 1.96
N GLY A 54 0.83 0.76 0.66
CA GLY A 54 0.00 -0.04 -0.25
C GLY A 54 -0.89 0.81 -1.15
N TRP A 55 -2.03 0.26 -1.53
CA TRP A 55 -2.92 0.80 -2.54
C TRP A 55 -4.23 1.32 -1.94
N TYR A 56 -4.62 2.54 -2.31
CA TYR A 56 -5.80 3.24 -1.82
C TYR A 56 -6.70 3.73 -2.96
N MET A 57 -7.94 4.08 -2.65
CA MET A 57 -8.96 4.64 -3.54
C MET A 57 -9.68 3.62 -4.44
N ASP A 58 -9.60 2.34 -4.13
CA ASP A 58 -10.53 1.33 -4.62
C ASP A 58 -11.85 1.32 -3.82
N CYS A 59 -11.80 1.75 -2.56
CA CYS A 59 -12.95 2.01 -1.69
C CYS A 59 -12.84 3.44 -1.14
N VAL A 60 -13.35 4.41 -1.89
CA VAL A 60 -13.26 5.84 -1.52
C VAL A 60 -14.06 6.18 -0.25
N GLU A 61 -15.07 5.38 0.08
CA GLU A 61 -15.89 5.53 1.28
C GLU A 61 -15.12 5.22 2.57
N SER A 62 -14.00 4.50 2.48
CA SER A 62 -13.12 4.23 3.62
C SER A 62 -12.12 5.36 3.92
N TRP A 63 -12.15 6.44 3.14
CA TRP A 63 -11.24 7.56 3.22
C TRP A 63 -11.93 8.87 3.66
N PRO A 64 -11.31 9.73 4.49
CA PRO A 64 -10.03 9.52 5.15
C PRO A 64 -10.12 8.52 6.32
N PRO A 65 -8.99 7.99 6.80
CA PRO A 65 -8.96 7.12 7.98
C PRO A 65 -9.52 7.79 9.23
N SER A 66 -10.01 6.97 10.17
CA SER A 66 -10.48 7.41 11.49
C SER A 66 -9.40 8.21 12.22
N GLU A 67 -9.84 9.19 13.01
CA GLU A 67 -8.96 9.97 13.89
C GLU A 67 -8.26 9.14 14.98
N ASP A 68 -8.76 7.94 15.29
CA ASP A 68 -8.10 6.99 16.20
C ASP A 68 -6.84 6.35 15.61
N ILE A 69 -6.59 6.55 14.31
CA ILE A 69 -5.37 6.11 13.62
C ILE A 69 -4.37 7.26 13.59
N GLU A 70 -3.16 7.01 14.09
CA GLU A 70 -1.99 7.89 13.94
C GLU A 70 -1.07 7.28 12.86
N PRO A 71 -1.19 7.70 11.58
CA PRO A 71 -0.50 7.05 10.48
C PRO A 71 0.92 7.58 10.26
N LEU A 72 1.80 6.69 9.81
CA LEU A 72 2.97 7.04 9.02
C LEU A 72 2.64 6.81 7.55
N LEU A 73 2.54 7.88 6.76
CA LEU A 73 2.19 7.85 5.35
C LEU A 73 3.44 7.56 4.50
N ILE A 74 3.67 6.31 4.15
CA ILE A 74 4.86 5.90 3.39
C ILE A 74 4.51 4.81 2.37
N SER A 75 5.13 4.84 1.20
CA SER A 75 4.93 3.81 0.17
C SER A 75 3.46 3.70 -0.29
N MET A 76 2.77 4.84 -0.33
CA MET A 76 1.37 4.91 -0.72
C MET A 76 1.21 4.97 -2.24
N HIS A 77 0.13 4.36 -2.73
CA HIS A 77 -0.34 4.50 -4.10
C HIS A 77 -1.82 4.89 -4.09
N PHE A 78 -2.15 5.93 -4.85
CA PHE A 78 -3.53 6.34 -5.07
C PHE A 78 -3.97 5.99 -6.49
N ASN A 79 -4.96 5.12 -6.61
CA ASN A 79 -5.47 4.69 -7.91
C ASN A 79 -6.35 5.78 -8.53
N THR A 80 -5.86 6.38 -9.61
CA THR A 80 -6.57 7.42 -10.36
C THR A 80 -7.50 6.89 -11.46
N SER A 81 -7.54 5.57 -11.65
CA SER A 81 -8.41 4.95 -12.65
C SER A 81 -9.87 4.85 -12.20
N PHE A 82 -10.14 5.02 -10.91
CA PHE A 82 -11.48 5.10 -10.37
C PHE A 82 -12.00 6.55 -10.41
N ASN A 83 -13.28 6.69 -10.62
CA ASN A 83 -13.91 7.98 -10.95
C ASN A 83 -13.69 9.01 -9.85
N ASN A 84 -13.71 9.58 -9.16
CA ASN A 84 -13.60 10.66 -8.19
C ASN A 84 -12.40 10.60 -7.23
N THR A 85 -11.36 9.79 -7.48
CA THR A 85 -10.15 9.76 -6.63
C THR A 85 -9.56 11.15 -6.41
N LYS A 86 -9.43 11.95 -7.48
CA LYS A 86 -8.86 13.30 -7.40
C LYS A 86 -9.72 14.24 -6.56
N GLU A 87 -11.04 14.16 -6.69
CA GLU A 87 -11.99 14.95 -5.90
C GLU A 87 -11.96 14.56 -4.41
N VAL A 88 -11.86 13.25 -4.12
CA VAL A 88 -11.77 12.76 -2.74
C VAL A 88 -10.48 13.22 -2.08
N ILE A 89 -9.34 13.12 -2.76
CA ILE A 89 -8.04 13.58 -2.23
C ILE A 89 -8.01 15.11 -2.07
N ALA A 90 -8.70 15.85 -2.94
CA ALA A 90 -8.73 17.30 -2.92
C ALA A 90 -9.74 17.89 -1.93
N ASN A 91 -10.64 17.08 -1.35
CA ASN A 91 -11.67 17.59 -0.44
C ASN A 91 -11.05 18.11 0.88
N PRO A 92 -11.76 18.97 1.63
CA PRO A 92 -11.23 19.57 2.85
C PRO A 92 -10.77 18.55 3.89
N GLU A 93 -11.53 17.47 4.11
CA GLU A 93 -11.23 16.44 5.12
C GLU A 93 -9.93 15.70 4.80
N SER A 94 -9.72 15.34 3.52
CA SER A 94 -8.47 14.73 3.05
C SER A 94 -7.29 15.68 3.18
N ARG A 95 -7.47 16.96 2.85
CA ARG A 95 -6.42 17.98 3.01
C ARG A 95 -6.02 18.19 4.47
N ASP A 96 -6.97 18.21 5.37
CA ASP A 96 -6.72 18.30 6.82
C ASP A 96 -5.97 17.08 7.32
N PHE A 97 -6.35 15.88 6.83
CA PHE A 97 -5.64 14.64 7.13
C PHE A 97 -4.19 14.68 6.64
N PHE A 98 -3.94 15.03 5.38
CA PHE A 98 -2.58 15.12 4.86
C PHE A 98 -1.74 16.21 5.53
N SER A 99 -2.35 17.35 5.85
CA SER A 99 -1.69 18.44 6.58
C SER A 99 -1.27 18.00 7.99
N SER A 100 -2.07 17.14 8.63
CA SER A 100 -1.82 16.66 9.99
C SER A 100 -0.74 15.58 10.06
N TYR A 101 -0.61 14.77 9.01
CA TYR A 101 0.23 13.56 9.04
C TYR A 101 1.28 13.50 7.93
N GLY A 102 1.32 14.48 7.03
CA GLY A 102 2.36 14.54 5.98
C GLY A 102 3.78 14.77 6.52
N PRO A 103 4.79 14.72 5.65
CA PRO A 103 4.68 14.51 4.20
C PRO A 103 4.30 13.07 3.81
N VAL A 104 3.72 12.92 2.60
CA VAL A 104 3.28 11.62 2.08
C VAL A 104 4.39 10.96 1.27
N GLY A 105 4.86 9.80 1.70
CA GLY A 105 5.77 8.96 0.92
C GLY A 105 5.03 8.17 -0.16
N CYS A 106 5.34 8.45 -1.43
CA CYS A 106 4.72 7.81 -2.60
C CYS A 106 5.59 6.66 -3.11
N ARG A 107 4.98 5.51 -3.40
CA ARG A 107 5.73 4.38 -3.98
C ARG A 107 5.97 4.52 -5.48
N ASP A 108 5.23 5.38 -6.17
CA ASP A 108 5.33 5.60 -7.60
C ASP A 108 5.17 7.08 -7.99
N ILE A 109 5.64 7.39 -9.20
CA ILE A 109 5.68 8.77 -9.71
C ILE A 109 4.29 9.30 -10.03
N SER A 110 3.33 8.45 -10.40
CA SER A 110 1.97 8.89 -10.71
C SER A 110 1.26 9.43 -9.47
N THR A 111 1.41 8.75 -8.35
CA THR A 111 0.90 9.22 -7.04
C THR A 111 1.59 10.51 -6.60
N LEU A 112 2.92 10.59 -6.73
CA LEU A 112 3.66 11.80 -6.39
C LEU A 112 3.18 13.00 -7.23
N ASN A 113 3.03 12.84 -8.53
CA ASN A 113 2.55 13.89 -9.42
C ASN A 113 1.13 14.35 -9.06
N LEU A 114 0.23 13.39 -8.76
CA LEU A 114 -1.13 13.69 -8.31
C LEU A 114 -1.14 14.56 -7.06
N LEU A 115 -0.37 14.20 -6.05
CA LEU A 115 -0.33 14.95 -4.79
C LEU A 115 0.30 16.33 -4.97
N ASN A 116 1.35 16.45 -5.76
CA ASN A 116 1.97 17.73 -6.12
C ASN A 116 1.01 18.64 -6.89
N GLU A 117 0.22 18.11 -7.83
CA GLU A 117 -0.82 18.88 -8.54
C GLU A 117 -1.90 19.43 -7.59
N LEU A 118 -2.08 18.79 -6.45
CA LEU A 118 -3.05 19.16 -5.43
C LEU A 118 -2.42 19.99 -4.29
N ASP A 119 -1.16 20.41 -4.41
CA ASP A 119 -0.39 21.12 -3.36
C ASP A 119 -0.35 20.36 -2.03
N ILE A 120 -0.27 19.04 -2.08
CA ILE A 120 -0.09 18.17 -0.91
C ILE A 120 1.40 17.80 -0.80
N ASP A 121 2.00 18.04 0.36
CA ASP A 121 3.42 17.75 0.61
C ASP A 121 3.72 16.25 0.49
N ALA A 122 4.53 15.88 -0.50
CA ALA A 122 4.80 14.50 -0.84
C ALA A 122 6.24 14.31 -1.36
N TYR A 123 6.75 13.10 -1.20
CA TYR A 123 8.07 12.69 -1.70
C TYR A 123 8.04 11.28 -2.27
N TYR A 124 9.02 10.95 -3.11
CA TYR A 124 9.17 9.59 -3.60
C TYR A 124 9.87 8.70 -2.56
N SER A 125 9.18 7.73 -1.99
CA SER A 125 9.70 6.80 -0.99
C SER A 125 10.11 5.44 -1.57
N GLY A 126 9.63 5.09 -2.77
CA GLY A 126 9.67 3.73 -3.27
C GLY A 126 8.67 2.80 -2.57
N ASP A 127 8.65 1.54 -2.98
CA ASP A 127 7.75 0.52 -2.41
C ASP A 127 8.37 -0.12 -1.16
N LEU A 128 7.62 -0.17 -0.06
CA LEU A 128 8.08 -0.73 1.22
C LEU A 128 8.42 -2.22 1.12
N THR A 129 7.83 -2.94 0.15
CA THR A 129 8.13 -4.36 -0.09
C THR A 129 9.59 -4.60 -0.52
N LEU A 130 10.27 -3.58 -1.04
CA LEU A 130 11.70 -3.66 -1.37
C LEU A 130 12.59 -3.81 -0.14
N THR A 131 12.06 -3.57 1.05
CA THR A 131 12.79 -3.76 2.32
C THR A 131 12.71 -5.19 2.85
N LEU A 132 11.91 -6.06 2.21
CA LEU A 132 11.80 -7.46 2.59
C LEU A 132 13.09 -8.21 2.26
N ASN A 133 13.68 -8.84 3.28
CA ASN A 133 14.85 -9.70 3.09
C ASN A 133 14.42 -11.10 2.63
N GLY A 134 14.68 -11.42 1.38
CA GLY A 134 14.57 -12.79 0.87
C GLY A 134 15.63 -13.70 1.51
N ARG A 135 15.24 -14.49 2.50
CA ARG A 135 16.15 -15.40 3.22
C ARG A 135 16.35 -16.75 2.55
N ASN A 136 16.20 -16.87 1.26
CA ASN A 136 16.54 -18.17 0.63
C ASN A 136 18.02 -18.17 0.24
N GLN A 137 18.88 -18.51 1.19
CA GLN A 137 20.34 -18.47 1.03
C GLN A 137 20.90 -19.61 0.14
N ASN A 138 20.10 -20.64 -0.13
CA ASN A 138 20.50 -21.77 -0.99
C ASN A 138 19.29 -22.27 -1.79
N PRO A 139 18.94 -21.63 -2.92
CA PRO A 139 17.91 -22.18 -3.78
C PRO A 139 18.42 -23.52 -4.35
N THR A 140 17.76 -24.60 -3.97
CA THR A 140 18.06 -25.94 -4.51
C THR A 140 17.65 -26.08 -5.98
N GLN A 141 16.86 -25.12 -6.48
CA GLN A 141 16.38 -25.07 -7.86
C GLN A 141 16.45 -23.63 -8.40
N LYS A 142 16.72 -23.50 -9.68
CA LYS A 142 16.61 -22.23 -10.40
C LYS A 142 15.19 -22.12 -10.95
N TYR A 143 14.55 -20.99 -10.72
CA TYR A 143 13.22 -20.70 -11.24
C TYR A 143 13.25 -19.48 -12.15
N ILE A 144 12.42 -19.51 -13.18
CA ILE A 144 12.03 -18.34 -13.93
C ILE A 144 10.58 -18.06 -13.55
N VAL A 145 10.32 -16.90 -12.94
CA VAL A 145 8.96 -16.46 -12.60
C VAL A 145 8.47 -15.53 -13.70
N VAL A 146 7.39 -15.91 -14.35
CA VAL A 146 6.76 -15.11 -15.39
C VAL A 146 5.44 -14.57 -14.83
N CYS A 147 5.35 -13.25 -14.67
CA CYS A 147 4.15 -12.53 -14.30
C CYS A 147 3.61 -11.77 -15.51
N SER A 148 2.58 -12.29 -16.17
CA SER A 148 1.98 -11.63 -17.34
C SER A 148 0.51 -11.97 -17.48
N HIS A 149 -0.27 -11.04 -18.01
CA HIS A 149 -1.65 -11.28 -18.46
C HIS A 149 -1.72 -12.16 -19.71
N LYS A 150 -0.57 -12.33 -20.40
CA LYS A 150 -0.41 -13.15 -21.60
C LYS A 150 0.54 -14.30 -21.34
N SER A 151 0.28 -15.04 -20.26
CA SER A 151 1.12 -16.14 -19.81
C SER A 151 1.38 -17.18 -20.91
N ASP A 152 0.39 -17.51 -21.73
CA ASP A 152 0.50 -18.52 -22.79
C ASP A 152 1.46 -18.05 -23.91
N GLU A 153 1.36 -16.80 -24.36
CA GLU A 153 2.25 -16.23 -25.36
C GLU A 153 3.72 -16.22 -24.88
N ILE A 154 3.94 -15.93 -23.58
CA ILE A 154 5.29 -15.92 -23.01
C ILE A 154 5.82 -17.35 -22.84
N ILE A 155 4.98 -18.28 -22.42
CA ILE A 155 5.36 -19.69 -22.31
C ILE A 155 5.77 -20.23 -23.68
N ASP A 156 5.01 -19.96 -24.73
CA ASP A 156 5.34 -20.37 -26.09
C ASP A 156 6.65 -19.73 -26.58
N PHE A 157 6.86 -18.44 -26.28
CA PHE A 157 8.13 -17.77 -26.56
C PHE A 157 9.31 -18.45 -25.83
N LEU A 158 9.19 -18.74 -24.53
CA LEU A 158 10.24 -19.40 -23.75
C LEU A 158 10.54 -20.80 -24.26
N ARG A 159 9.52 -21.54 -24.74
CA ARG A 159 9.70 -22.84 -25.40
C ARG A 159 10.52 -22.71 -26.69
N THR A 160 10.28 -21.67 -27.49
CA THR A 160 11.09 -21.44 -28.71
C THR A 160 12.55 -21.15 -28.40
N LEU A 161 12.85 -20.62 -27.23
CA LEU A 161 14.22 -20.39 -26.74
C LEU A 161 14.85 -21.61 -26.04
N SER A 162 14.15 -22.73 -25.95
CA SER A 162 14.58 -23.95 -25.22
C SER A 162 14.95 -23.69 -23.76
N ILE A 163 14.22 -22.74 -23.11
CA ILE A 163 14.43 -22.37 -21.72
C ILE A 163 13.57 -23.22 -20.78
N ILE A 164 12.42 -23.72 -21.26
CA ILE A 164 11.48 -24.60 -20.56
C ILE A 164 10.99 -25.72 -21.47
#